data_1aa966d6288bf67a949e07dcce83c935
#
_entry.id   1aa966d6288bf67a949e07dcce83c935
#
_cell.length_a   1.000
_cell.length_b   1.000
_cell.length_c   1.000
_cell.angle_alpha   90.00
_cell.angle_beta   90.00
_cell.angle_gamma   90.00
#
_symmetry.space_group_name_H-M   'P 1'
#
loop_
_entity.id
_entity.type
_entity.pdbx_description
1 polymer ?
#
loop_
_entity_poly.entity_id
_entity_poly.type
_entity_poly.pdbx_seq_one_letter_code
_entity_poly.pdbx_strand_id
1 'polypeptide(L)'
;ALEENIPVFIDGLPVSLDVPPAMQNGRILVPFRAIAEALNVEVNWDGKTQKISAAAGEDRIELTIGSKTAYHNLTPILLDVGPQIIDGRTLIPLRFFGTALGCTVNWVENSREVQISSPPTKMYVTAFYALGDSRTSSWTDLFGLPYPESAKGNTDIVGTLSLGWYSLDKDGNLLTESSTGWKRPEGWENVLLAAEKYALET
;
A
#
# COMPACT_ATOMS: atom_id res chain seq x y z
N ALA A 1 -21.72 -29.07 16.16
CA ALA A 1 -20.70 -28.12 16.53
C ALA A 1 -21.20 -26.76 16.08
N LEU A 2 -21.30 -25.78 16.99
CA LEU A 2 -21.55 -24.40 16.58
C LEU A 2 -20.36 -23.99 15.73
N GLU A 3 -20.59 -23.63 14.47
CA GLU A 3 -19.54 -23.02 13.65
C GLU A 3 -19.13 -21.73 14.35
N GLU A 4 -17.93 -21.71 14.89
CA GLU A 4 -17.38 -20.53 15.51
C GLU A 4 -17.18 -19.48 14.43
N ASN A 5 -18.00 -18.44 14.47
CA ASN A 5 -17.82 -17.30 13.59
C ASN A 5 -16.54 -16.57 14.02
N ILE A 6 -15.45 -16.78 13.27
CA ILE A 6 -14.16 -16.13 13.51
C ILE A 6 -14.19 -14.77 12.81
N PRO A 7 -14.25 -13.65 13.53
CA PRO A 7 -14.15 -12.33 12.91
C PRO A 7 -12.80 -12.12 12.25
N VAL A 8 -12.79 -11.48 11.10
CA VAL A 8 -11.56 -11.12 10.37
C VAL A 8 -11.54 -9.61 10.19
N PHE A 9 -10.43 -9.00 10.54
CA PHE A 9 -10.17 -7.58 10.38
C PHE A 9 -8.97 -7.35 9.47
N ILE A 10 -9.06 -6.35 8.59
CA ILE A 10 -7.95 -5.87 7.78
C ILE A 10 -7.76 -4.39 8.12
N ASP A 11 -6.57 -4.02 8.56
CA ASP A 11 -6.21 -2.67 8.99
C ASP A 11 -7.21 -2.05 9.99
N GLY A 12 -7.71 -2.90 10.90
CA GLY A 12 -8.70 -2.53 11.90
C GLY A 12 -10.15 -2.46 11.41
N LEU A 13 -10.43 -2.70 10.13
CA LEU A 13 -11.77 -2.72 9.56
C LEU A 13 -12.30 -4.16 9.46
N PRO A 14 -13.55 -4.43 9.85
CA PRO A 14 -14.14 -5.75 9.76
C PRO A 14 -14.37 -6.14 8.29
N VAL A 15 -13.99 -7.39 7.93
CA VAL A 15 -14.27 -7.96 6.62
C VAL A 15 -15.60 -8.71 6.66
N SER A 16 -16.50 -8.37 5.74
CA SER A 16 -17.75 -9.11 5.56
C SER A 16 -17.48 -10.38 4.77
N LEU A 17 -17.75 -11.52 5.38
CA LEU A 17 -17.57 -12.85 4.78
C LEU A 17 -18.93 -13.48 4.51
N ASP A 18 -19.13 -13.99 3.31
CA ASP A 18 -20.37 -14.68 2.90
C ASP A 18 -20.42 -16.14 3.38
N VAL A 19 -19.27 -16.72 3.72
CA VAL A 19 -19.12 -18.01 4.37
C VAL A 19 -18.13 -17.83 5.53
N PRO A 20 -18.40 -18.37 6.71
CA PRO A 20 -17.51 -18.23 7.85
C PRO A 20 -16.15 -18.88 7.59
N PRO A 21 -15.06 -18.38 8.21
CA PRO A 21 -13.78 -19.05 8.22
C PRO A 21 -13.88 -20.45 8.81
N ALA A 22 -13.12 -21.37 8.25
CA ALA A 22 -13.04 -22.75 8.73
C ALA A 22 -11.69 -23.05 9.39
N MET A 23 -11.72 -23.72 10.53
CA MET A 23 -10.49 -24.20 11.18
C MET A 23 -10.19 -25.63 10.75
N GLN A 24 -9.04 -25.87 10.14
CA GLN A 24 -8.60 -27.20 9.74
C GLN A 24 -7.13 -27.44 10.09
N ASN A 25 -6.85 -28.50 10.84
CA ASN A 25 -5.50 -28.86 11.27
C ASN A 25 -4.73 -27.69 11.92
N GLY A 26 -5.42 -26.87 12.71
CA GLY A 26 -4.85 -25.66 13.34
C GLY A 26 -4.54 -24.53 12.36
N ARG A 27 -5.11 -24.56 11.16
CA ARG A 27 -5.02 -23.49 10.16
C ARG A 27 -6.38 -22.92 9.86
N ILE A 28 -6.43 -21.59 9.73
CA ILE A 28 -7.64 -20.85 9.35
C ILE A 28 -7.70 -20.78 7.84
N LEU A 29 -8.81 -21.23 7.30
CA LEU A 29 -9.19 -21.11 5.89
C LEU A 29 -10.25 -20.03 5.80
N VAL A 30 -10.12 -19.13 4.83
CA VAL A 30 -11.03 -17.99 4.62
C VAL A 30 -11.54 -17.95 3.18
N PRO A 31 -12.75 -17.43 2.93
CA PRO A 31 -13.24 -17.19 1.58
C PRO A 31 -12.27 -16.29 0.82
N PHE A 32 -11.68 -16.86 -0.23
CA PHE A 32 -10.61 -16.26 -1.00
C PHE A 32 -10.97 -14.88 -1.54
N ARG A 33 -12.15 -14.80 -2.18
CA ARG A 33 -12.57 -13.57 -2.87
C ARG A 33 -12.74 -12.40 -1.90
N ALA A 34 -13.40 -12.62 -0.77
CA ALA A 34 -13.65 -11.55 0.20
C ALA A 34 -12.34 -10.94 0.76
N ILE A 35 -11.34 -11.79 1.04
CA ILE A 35 -10.04 -11.29 1.52
C ILE A 35 -9.28 -10.58 0.41
N ALA A 36 -9.31 -11.09 -0.81
CA ALA A 36 -8.62 -10.48 -1.94
C ALA A 36 -9.22 -9.12 -2.30
N GLU A 37 -10.56 -9.00 -2.34
CA GLU A 37 -11.25 -7.74 -2.58
C GLU A 37 -10.92 -6.71 -1.49
N ALA A 38 -10.92 -7.12 -0.23
CA ALA A 38 -10.58 -6.24 0.89
C ALA A 38 -9.10 -5.78 0.89
N LEU A 39 -8.20 -6.57 0.29
CA LEU A 39 -6.79 -6.22 0.07
C LEU A 39 -6.53 -5.55 -1.29
N ASN A 40 -7.58 -5.29 -2.07
CA ASN A 40 -7.47 -4.73 -3.44
C ASN A 40 -6.58 -5.57 -4.37
N VAL A 41 -6.69 -6.89 -4.28
CA VAL A 41 -5.92 -7.86 -5.06
C VAL A 41 -6.77 -8.40 -6.20
N GLU A 42 -6.24 -8.38 -7.42
CA GLU A 42 -6.89 -9.00 -8.57
C GLU A 42 -6.86 -10.52 -8.44
N VAL A 43 -8.03 -11.14 -8.63
CA VAL A 43 -8.17 -12.59 -8.51
C VAL A 43 -8.87 -13.19 -9.72
N ASN A 44 -8.40 -14.35 -10.13
CA ASN A 44 -9.00 -15.13 -11.19
C ASN A 44 -9.21 -16.59 -10.73
N TRP A 45 -10.32 -17.19 -11.16
CA TRP A 45 -10.68 -18.58 -10.93
C TRP A 45 -10.85 -19.31 -12.26
N ASP A 46 -10.07 -20.35 -12.49
CA ASP A 46 -10.25 -21.26 -13.61
C ASP A 46 -10.94 -22.56 -13.13
N GLY A 47 -12.23 -22.68 -13.43
CA GLY A 47 -13.02 -23.83 -13.04
C GLY A 47 -12.63 -25.15 -13.73
N LYS A 48 -11.93 -25.11 -14.87
CA LYS A 48 -11.50 -26.32 -15.59
C LYS A 48 -10.27 -26.93 -14.92
N THR A 49 -9.33 -26.13 -14.53
CA THR A 49 -8.09 -26.56 -13.86
C THR A 49 -8.19 -26.50 -12.34
N GLN A 50 -9.27 -25.94 -11.81
CA GLN A 50 -9.47 -25.67 -10.39
C GLN A 50 -8.34 -24.82 -9.79
N LYS A 51 -7.80 -23.92 -10.59
CA LYS A 51 -6.73 -23.00 -10.20
C LYS A 51 -7.27 -21.65 -9.78
N ILE A 52 -6.66 -21.13 -8.74
CA ILE A 52 -6.81 -19.76 -8.27
C ILE A 52 -5.52 -19.03 -8.61
N SER A 53 -5.61 -17.86 -9.21
CA SER A 53 -4.49 -16.97 -9.38
C SER A 53 -4.82 -15.60 -8.79
N ALA A 54 -3.83 -15.00 -8.12
CA ALA A 54 -3.93 -13.66 -7.56
C ALA A 54 -2.72 -12.83 -7.97
N ALA A 55 -2.94 -11.54 -8.17
CA ALA A 55 -1.90 -10.59 -8.55
C ALA A 55 -2.03 -9.30 -7.73
N ALA A 56 -0.91 -8.87 -7.11
CA ALA A 56 -0.79 -7.63 -6.39
C ALA A 56 0.59 -7.02 -6.66
N GLY A 57 0.66 -5.95 -7.44
CA GLY A 57 1.93 -5.40 -7.89
C GLY A 57 2.76 -6.44 -8.66
N GLU A 58 3.95 -6.77 -8.15
CA GLU A 58 4.84 -7.78 -8.73
C GLU A 58 4.56 -9.20 -8.20
N ASP A 59 3.79 -9.31 -7.12
CA ASP A 59 3.48 -10.60 -6.53
C ASP A 59 2.44 -11.37 -7.33
N ARG A 60 2.73 -12.65 -7.58
CA ARG A 60 1.87 -13.60 -8.27
C ARG A 60 1.71 -14.84 -7.42
N ILE A 61 0.48 -15.19 -7.15
CA ILE A 61 0.13 -16.34 -6.31
C ILE A 61 -0.70 -17.31 -7.14
N GLU A 62 -0.34 -18.59 -7.10
CA GLU A 62 -1.15 -19.66 -7.69
C GLU A 62 -1.44 -20.74 -6.66
N LEU A 63 -2.68 -21.16 -6.62
CA LEU A 63 -3.19 -22.21 -5.76
C LEU A 63 -4.06 -23.16 -6.60
N THR A 64 -4.08 -24.45 -6.24
CA THR A 64 -4.97 -25.43 -6.86
C THR A 64 -5.79 -26.12 -5.79
N ILE A 65 -7.09 -26.29 -6.01
CA ILE A 65 -7.98 -26.96 -5.04
C ILE A 65 -7.44 -28.33 -4.67
N GLY A 66 -7.38 -28.62 -3.38
CA GLY A 66 -6.89 -29.87 -2.82
C GLY A 66 -5.36 -30.06 -2.85
N SER A 67 -4.62 -29.23 -3.58
CA SER A 67 -3.16 -29.30 -3.62
C SER A 67 -2.54 -28.65 -2.38
N LYS A 68 -1.53 -29.29 -1.81
CA LYS A 68 -0.69 -28.71 -0.78
C LYS A 68 0.50 -27.91 -1.35
N THR A 69 0.67 -27.89 -2.67
CA THR A 69 1.70 -27.05 -3.30
C THR A 69 1.03 -25.81 -3.86
N ALA A 70 1.47 -24.67 -3.36
CA ALA A 70 1.16 -23.33 -3.88
C ALA A 70 2.40 -22.72 -4.53
N TYR A 71 2.23 -21.66 -5.28
CA TYR A 71 3.34 -20.94 -5.89
C TYR A 71 3.24 -19.46 -5.53
N HIS A 72 4.38 -18.88 -5.19
CA HIS A 72 4.58 -17.44 -5.07
C HIS A 72 5.73 -17.03 -5.97
N ASN A 73 5.45 -16.22 -6.97
CA ASN A 73 6.41 -15.80 -8.01
C ASN A 73 7.17 -17.00 -8.62
N LEU A 74 6.42 -18.06 -9.01
CA LEU A 74 6.91 -19.35 -9.54
C LEU A 74 7.67 -20.24 -8.53
N THR A 75 7.93 -19.76 -7.32
CA THR A 75 8.58 -20.55 -6.27
C THR A 75 7.54 -21.44 -5.59
N PRO A 76 7.73 -22.77 -5.58
CA PRO A 76 6.80 -23.67 -4.90
C PRO A 76 6.91 -23.57 -3.39
N ILE A 77 5.76 -23.53 -2.72
CA ILE A 77 5.64 -23.47 -1.26
C ILE A 77 4.71 -24.61 -0.82
N LEU A 78 5.15 -25.37 0.16
CA LEU A 78 4.34 -26.45 0.73
C LEU A 78 3.41 -25.90 1.81
N LEU A 79 2.12 -26.16 1.64
CA LEU A 79 1.05 -25.78 2.57
C LEU A 79 0.75 -26.93 3.54
N ASP A 80 0.42 -26.60 4.77
CA ASP A 80 -0.09 -27.60 5.74
C ASP A 80 -1.48 -28.12 5.32
N VAL A 81 -2.31 -27.21 4.79
CA VAL A 81 -3.66 -27.48 4.29
C VAL A 81 -3.80 -26.84 2.92
N GLY A 82 -4.29 -27.59 1.93
CA GLY A 82 -4.59 -27.05 0.60
C GLY A 82 -5.90 -26.25 0.58
N PRO A 83 -6.11 -25.43 -0.48
CA PRO A 83 -7.39 -24.75 -0.70
C PRO A 83 -8.52 -25.77 -0.88
N GLN A 84 -9.72 -25.40 -0.43
CA GLN A 84 -10.91 -26.28 -0.47
C GLN A 84 -12.14 -25.50 -0.93
N ILE A 85 -13.12 -26.24 -1.44
CA ILE A 85 -14.46 -25.69 -1.69
C ILE A 85 -15.36 -26.12 -0.54
N ILE A 86 -15.89 -25.14 0.22
CA ILE A 86 -16.82 -25.34 1.33
C ILE A 86 -18.02 -24.41 1.04
N ASP A 87 -19.22 -24.96 1.10
CA ASP A 87 -20.48 -24.25 0.83
C ASP A 87 -20.48 -23.43 -0.47
N GLY A 88 -19.86 -24.00 -1.52
CA GLY A 88 -19.76 -23.37 -2.83
C GLY A 88 -18.78 -22.21 -2.90
N ARG A 89 -17.98 -22.00 -1.87
CA ARG A 89 -16.91 -20.98 -1.84
C ARG A 89 -15.55 -21.61 -1.74
N THR A 90 -14.58 -21.00 -2.43
CA THR A 90 -13.19 -21.38 -2.32
C THR A 90 -12.58 -20.77 -1.07
N LEU A 91 -12.17 -21.62 -0.14
CA LEU A 91 -11.45 -21.24 1.07
C LEU A 91 -9.96 -21.56 0.91
N ILE A 92 -9.12 -20.62 1.30
CA ILE A 92 -7.66 -20.70 1.20
C ILE A 92 -7.00 -20.54 2.57
N PRO A 93 -5.79 -21.13 2.76
CA PRO A 93 -5.01 -20.93 3.97
C PRO A 93 -4.63 -19.44 4.13
N LEU A 94 -5.26 -18.77 5.09
CA LEU A 94 -5.12 -17.32 5.26
C LEU A 94 -3.68 -16.88 5.47
N ARG A 95 -2.93 -17.59 6.32
CA ARG A 95 -1.54 -17.21 6.63
C ARG A 95 -0.64 -17.23 5.40
N PHE A 96 -0.77 -18.25 4.56
CA PHE A 96 -0.01 -18.30 3.31
C PHE A 96 -0.35 -17.12 2.41
N PHE A 97 -1.63 -16.89 2.16
CA PHE A 97 -2.09 -15.84 1.27
C PHE A 97 -1.68 -14.46 1.76
N GLY A 98 -1.92 -14.17 3.04
CA GLY A 98 -1.50 -12.89 3.64
C GLY A 98 0.02 -12.68 3.57
N THR A 99 0.80 -13.68 3.93
CA THR A 99 2.28 -13.57 3.90
C THR A 99 2.81 -13.39 2.48
N ALA A 100 2.24 -14.09 1.50
CA ALA A 100 2.64 -13.96 0.09
C ALA A 100 2.33 -12.57 -0.50
N LEU A 101 1.42 -11.82 0.13
CA LEU A 101 1.10 -10.41 -0.19
C LEU A 101 1.80 -9.40 0.74
N GLY A 102 2.79 -9.84 1.53
CA GLY A 102 3.51 -8.97 2.46
C GLY A 102 2.71 -8.55 3.69
N CYS A 103 1.51 -9.12 3.91
CA CYS A 103 0.70 -8.82 5.09
C CYS A 103 1.22 -9.55 6.33
N THR A 104 1.00 -8.96 7.50
CA THR A 104 1.14 -9.64 8.78
C THR A 104 -0.20 -10.20 9.21
N VAL A 105 -0.25 -11.50 9.54
CA VAL A 105 -1.47 -12.19 9.97
C VAL A 105 -1.33 -12.64 11.41
N ASN A 106 -2.14 -12.08 12.30
CA ASN A 106 -2.14 -12.35 13.73
C ASN A 106 -3.45 -12.99 14.19
N TRP A 107 -3.35 -13.96 15.07
CA TRP A 107 -4.47 -14.51 15.82
C TRP A 107 -4.52 -13.85 17.20
N VAL A 108 -5.67 -13.27 17.55
CA VAL A 108 -5.91 -12.69 18.89
C VAL A 108 -6.73 -13.67 19.71
N GLU A 109 -6.05 -14.34 20.66
CA GLU A 109 -6.62 -15.43 21.44
C GLU A 109 -7.84 -15.01 22.28
N ASN A 110 -7.75 -13.83 22.90
CA ASN A 110 -8.80 -13.35 23.83
C ASN A 110 -10.12 -13.06 23.13
N SER A 111 -10.09 -12.47 21.95
CA SER A 111 -11.27 -12.14 21.15
C SER A 111 -11.60 -13.20 20.09
N ARG A 112 -10.72 -14.18 19.91
CA ARG A 112 -10.80 -15.25 18.89
C ARG A 112 -11.04 -14.70 17.49
N GLU A 113 -10.23 -13.72 17.13
CA GLU A 113 -10.33 -13.02 15.87
C GLU A 113 -9.01 -13.05 15.11
N VAL A 114 -9.08 -12.83 13.80
CA VAL A 114 -7.93 -12.65 12.93
C VAL A 114 -7.74 -11.18 12.64
N GLN A 115 -6.52 -10.69 12.85
CA GLN A 115 -6.09 -9.36 12.45
C GLN A 115 -5.05 -9.47 11.33
N ILE A 116 -5.33 -8.81 10.22
CA ILE A 116 -4.44 -8.70 9.07
C ILE A 116 -4.01 -7.24 8.98
N SER A 117 -2.71 -7.03 8.95
CA SER A 117 -2.14 -5.71 8.64
C SER A 117 -1.54 -5.77 7.24
N SER A 118 -2.02 -4.93 6.34
CA SER A 118 -1.46 -4.82 5.00
C SER A 118 -0.05 -4.22 5.04
N PRO A 119 0.80 -4.49 4.04
CA PRO A 119 2.09 -3.84 3.96
C PRO A 119 1.88 -2.32 3.86
N PRO A 120 2.75 -1.50 4.46
CA PRO A 120 2.63 -0.05 4.35
C PRO A 120 2.63 0.35 2.87
N THR A 121 1.54 0.98 2.43
CA THR A 121 1.44 1.52 1.08
C THR A 121 2.40 2.68 0.97
N LYS A 122 3.38 2.57 0.09
CA LYS A 122 4.26 3.68 -0.23
C LYS A 122 3.45 4.67 -1.06
N MET A 123 2.82 5.66 -0.39
CA MET A 123 2.16 6.75 -1.09
C MET A 123 3.21 7.64 -1.74
N TYR A 124 3.02 7.90 -3.03
CA TYR A 124 3.78 8.93 -3.72
C TYR A 124 3.11 10.28 -3.43
N VAL A 125 3.74 11.08 -2.60
CA VAL A 125 3.21 12.38 -2.19
C VAL A 125 3.91 13.48 -2.97
N THR A 126 3.14 14.23 -3.77
CA THR A 126 3.61 15.48 -4.36
C THR A 126 3.16 16.63 -3.48
N ALA A 127 4.10 17.41 -2.96
CA ALA A 127 3.82 18.59 -2.17
C ALA A 127 3.98 19.87 -3.00
N PHE A 128 3.02 20.80 -2.89
CA PHE A 128 3.19 22.12 -3.44
C PHE A 128 4.08 22.94 -2.51
N TYR A 129 5.20 23.40 -3.04
CA TYR A 129 6.16 24.21 -2.30
C TYR A 129 6.01 25.69 -2.67
N ALA A 130 5.71 26.52 -1.69
CA ALA A 130 5.69 27.96 -1.89
C ALA A 130 7.14 28.49 -1.94
N LEU A 131 7.56 28.91 -3.13
CA LEU A 131 8.80 29.67 -3.29
C LEU A 131 8.56 31.10 -2.83
N GLY A 132 9.01 31.41 -1.63
CA GLY A 132 8.92 32.72 -1.02
C GLY A 132 10.24 33.12 -0.36
N ASP A 133 10.22 34.23 0.37
CA ASP A 133 11.34 34.63 1.23
C ASP A 133 11.38 33.74 2.50
N SER A 134 12.34 34.00 3.39
CA SER A 134 12.53 33.25 4.64
C SER A 134 11.29 33.22 5.57
N ARG A 135 10.28 34.05 5.33
CA ARG A 135 9.05 34.15 6.14
C ARG A 135 7.83 33.56 5.43
N THR A 136 7.86 33.51 4.11
CA THR A 136 6.69 33.14 3.28
C THR A 136 6.88 31.83 2.51
N SER A 137 8.08 31.23 2.57
CA SER A 137 8.35 29.94 1.92
C SER A 137 7.86 28.75 2.76
N SER A 138 7.68 27.61 2.11
CA SER A 138 7.40 26.34 2.79
C SER A 138 8.65 25.67 3.39
N TRP A 139 9.77 26.39 3.51
CA TRP A 139 11.05 25.83 3.93
C TRP A 139 10.99 25.13 5.29
N THR A 140 10.52 25.83 6.31
CA THR A 140 10.46 25.30 7.67
C THR A 140 9.50 24.13 7.78
N ASP A 141 8.38 24.18 7.05
CA ASP A 141 7.38 23.09 7.04
C ASP A 141 7.94 21.81 6.45
N LEU A 142 8.77 21.93 5.38
CA LEU A 142 9.34 20.78 4.71
C LEU A 142 10.60 20.25 5.41
N PHE A 143 11.54 21.14 5.76
CA PHE A 143 12.86 20.78 6.29
C PHE A 143 12.98 20.87 7.81
N GLY A 144 11.92 21.28 8.51
CA GLY A 144 11.83 21.25 9.97
C GLY A 144 12.74 22.24 10.72
N LEU A 145 13.53 23.04 10.01
CA LEU A 145 14.41 24.08 10.58
C LEU A 145 14.24 25.39 9.83
N PRO A 146 14.50 26.56 10.48
CA PRO A 146 14.48 27.85 9.81
C PRO A 146 15.50 27.92 8.67
N TYR A 147 15.15 28.59 7.58
CA TYR A 147 16.07 28.86 6.47
C TYR A 147 17.35 29.58 6.99
N PRO A 148 18.55 29.22 6.50
CA PRO A 148 18.87 28.22 5.46
C PRO A 148 19.22 26.81 5.97
N GLU A 149 18.96 26.53 7.25
CA GLU A 149 19.26 25.24 7.84
C GLU A 149 18.22 24.19 7.42
N SER A 150 18.62 22.93 7.28
CA SER A 150 17.73 21.85 6.89
C SER A 150 17.96 20.60 7.70
N ALA A 151 16.86 19.98 8.16
CA ALA A 151 16.82 18.67 8.77
C ALA A 151 15.80 17.79 8.04
N LYS A 152 15.61 16.55 8.51
CA LYS A 152 14.72 15.58 7.86
C LYS A 152 13.29 16.12 7.68
N GLY A 153 12.72 16.78 8.71
CA GLY A 153 11.36 17.34 8.66
C GLY A 153 10.34 16.34 8.08
N ASN A 154 9.57 16.79 7.08
CA ASN A 154 8.60 15.96 6.35
C ASN A 154 9.14 15.35 5.05
N THR A 155 10.47 15.38 4.84
CA THR A 155 11.14 14.89 3.63
C THR A 155 11.08 13.36 3.45
N ASP A 156 10.68 12.63 4.46
CA ASP A 156 10.46 11.18 4.40
C ASP A 156 9.04 10.80 3.92
N ILE A 157 8.13 11.77 3.91
CA ILE A 157 6.74 11.59 3.46
C ILE A 157 6.58 12.07 2.02
N VAL A 158 7.27 13.16 1.65
CA VAL A 158 7.16 13.79 0.33
C VAL A 158 8.12 13.14 -0.65
N GLY A 159 7.64 12.77 -1.84
CA GLY A 159 8.47 12.25 -2.94
C GLY A 159 8.85 13.32 -3.96
N THR A 160 7.93 14.22 -4.29
CA THR A 160 8.11 15.27 -5.31
C THR A 160 7.70 16.63 -4.76
N LEU A 161 8.45 17.67 -5.14
CA LEU A 161 8.08 19.05 -4.89
C LEU A 161 7.61 19.72 -6.18
N SER A 162 6.36 20.18 -6.19
CA SER A 162 5.88 21.10 -7.23
C SER A 162 6.22 22.53 -6.80
N LEU A 163 7.26 23.10 -7.40
CA LEU A 163 7.68 24.46 -7.12
C LEU A 163 6.72 25.42 -7.82
N GLY A 164 5.88 26.09 -7.06
CA GLY A 164 4.70 26.80 -7.56
C GLY A 164 4.91 28.24 -8.01
N TRP A 165 3.85 28.79 -8.63
CA TRP A 165 3.58 30.17 -9.04
C TRP A 165 4.22 30.63 -10.35
N TYR A 166 4.84 29.74 -11.11
CA TYR A 166 5.31 30.06 -12.45
C TYR A 166 4.15 30.26 -13.44
N SER A 167 4.36 31.09 -14.43
CA SER A 167 3.47 31.30 -15.57
C SER A 167 4.23 31.05 -16.87
N LEU A 168 3.51 30.84 -17.97
CA LEU A 168 4.07 30.78 -19.30
C LEU A 168 3.68 32.03 -20.08
N ASP A 169 4.58 32.52 -20.93
CA ASP A 169 4.24 33.52 -21.92
C ASP A 169 3.50 32.89 -23.12
N LYS A 170 3.09 33.74 -24.07
CA LYS A 170 2.39 33.28 -25.30
C LYS A 170 3.23 32.35 -26.20
N ASP A 171 4.54 32.35 -26.04
CA ASP A 171 5.50 31.55 -26.79
C ASP A 171 5.91 30.27 -26.03
N GLY A 172 5.34 30.05 -24.81
CA GLY A 172 5.60 28.88 -23.97
C GLY A 172 6.85 28.97 -23.09
N ASN A 173 7.45 30.16 -22.95
CA ASN A 173 8.60 30.34 -22.07
C ASN A 173 8.14 30.51 -20.62
N LEU A 174 8.91 29.92 -19.69
CA LEU A 174 8.64 30.04 -18.25
C LEU A 174 8.91 31.46 -17.77
N LEU A 175 7.91 32.10 -17.18
CA LEU A 175 8.03 33.41 -16.56
C LEU A 175 8.43 33.25 -15.09
N THR A 176 9.41 34.02 -14.67
CA THR A 176 9.90 34.06 -13.27
C THR A 176 9.21 35.16 -12.44
N GLU A 177 8.23 35.84 -13.03
CA GLU A 177 7.36 36.83 -12.40
C GLU A 177 5.92 36.56 -12.83
N SER A 178 4.97 36.67 -11.91
CA SER A 178 3.54 36.52 -12.21
C SER A 178 2.85 37.87 -12.33
N SER A 179 1.70 37.88 -13.01
CA SER A 179 0.82 39.07 -13.08
C SER A 179 0.26 39.48 -11.71
N THR A 180 0.33 38.61 -10.72
CA THR A 180 -0.10 38.88 -9.33
C THR A 180 1.00 39.50 -8.47
N GLY A 181 2.17 39.78 -9.06
CA GLY A 181 3.31 40.40 -8.36
C GLY A 181 4.27 39.41 -7.69
N TRP A 182 4.06 38.10 -7.84
CA TRP A 182 5.05 37.15 -7.37
C TRP A 182 6.30 37.20 -8.25
N LYS A 183 7.46 37.13 -7.62
CA LYS A 183 8.75 37.01 -8.27
C LYS A 183 9.50 35.85 -7.66
N ARG A 184 10.23 35.12 -8.51
CA ARG A 184 11.12 34.07 -8.03
C ARG A 184 12.16 34.66 -7.08
N PRO A 185 12.26 34.20 -5.81
CA PRO A 185 13.15 34.79 -4.84
C PRO A 185 14.62 34.52 -5.16
N GLU A 186 15.49 35.40 -4.70
CA GLU A 186 16.95 35.15 -4.73
C GLU A 186 17.28 33.92 -3.87
N GLY A 187 18.24 33.13 -4.33
CA GLY A 187 18.67 31.90 -3.63
C GLY A 187 17.67 30.75 -3.67
N TRP A 188 16.69 30.81 -4.58
CA TRP A 188 15.73 29.72 -4.78
C TRP A 188 16.39 28.38 -5.08
N GLU A 189 17.63 28.41 -5.65
CA GLU A 189 18.47 27.25 -5.93
C GLU A 189 18.77 26.44 -4.66
N ASN A 190 18.76 27.08 -3.49
CA ASN A 190 18.96 26.39 -2.22
C ASN A 190 17.86 25.36 -1.95
N VAL A 191 16.63 25.59 -2.46
CA VAL A 191 15.53 24.62 -2.36
C VAL A 191 15.86 23.38 -3.17
N LEU A 192 16.42 23.51 -4.38
CA LEU A 192 16.83 22.39 -5.23
C LEU A 192 17.97 21.60 -4.56
N LEU A 193 18.97 22.28 -4.01
CA LEU A 193 20.08 21.63 -3.31
C LEU A 193 19.60 20.86 -2.06
N ALA A 194 18.66 21.45 -1.31
CA ALA A 194 18.06 20.78 -0.17
C ALA A 194 17.18 19.60 -0.60
N ALA A 195 16.41 19.74 -1.67
CA ALA A 195 15.60 18.66 -2.24
C ALA A 195 16.49 17.49 -2.66
N GLU A 196 17.58 17.74 -3.39
CA GLU A 196 18.55 16.73 -3.79
C GLU A 196 19.16 16.00 -2.57
N LYS A 197 19.54 16.76 -1.52
CA LYS A 197 20.07 16.19 -0.28
C LYS A 197 19.15 15.15 0.35
N TYR A 198 17.85 15.32 0.22
CA TYR A 198 16.83 14.42 0.78
C TYR A 198 16.17 13.51 -0.27
N ALA A 199 16.74 13.44 -1.48
CA ALA A 199 16.24 12.61 -2.59
C ALA A 199 14.79 12.92 -2.98
N LEU A 200 14.39 14.19 -2.94
CA LEU A 200 13.10 14.67 -3.43
C LEU A 200 13.21 15.02 -4.92
N GLU A 201 12.22 14.64 -5.70
CA GLU A 201 12.07 15.09 -7.08
C GLU A 201 11.55 16.53 -7.13
N THR A 202 11.98 17.34 -8.12
CA THR A 202 11.57 18.74 -8.30
C THR A 202 11.16 19.04 -9.74
#